data_d95525ee2f69704fe38af929040ec92f
#
_entry.id   d95525ee2f69704fe38af929040ec92f
#
_cell.length_a   1.000
_cell.length_b   1.000
_cell.length_c   1.000
_cell.angle_alpha   90.00
_cell.angle_beta   90.00
_cell.angle_gamma   90.00
#
_symmetry.space_group_name_H-M   'P 1'
#
loop_
_entity.id
_entity.type
_entity.pdbx_description
1 polymer ?
#
loop_
_entity_poly.entity_id
_entity_poly.type
_entity_poly.pdbx_seq_one_letter_code
_entity_poly.pdbx_strand_id
1 'polypeptide(L)'
;MTKTQRTGVWHGVLAICIAAGFAALAAPGVRAQAAAATEKPAKVGSAAVESANVEALFVSDIHFEPFWDPAKTAKLIAAPVNEWNAILAEPLSADQAAKFAELQTTCKSRGADSSYALYESSLKAIHEDASGAKFVVLSGDLIAHNFQCKFEATFPKATLGEYRTFVEKTIEYVMRELRAALPGVPVYAALGNNDSDCGDYELDANGAFLAEIGRILTADFPASERANALRDFTAGGYYSVGLPAPLGHTRMLVLDDLFMSRQYATCGGKADEAPAAAQIAWLTQQLDAARRGHEKVWVMSHIPPGVNPYATATKVLDLCSGGKPTMFLNSEALPDAMAGYGDVIELAIFAHTHMDELRLLKPTTGDPAGGVAIKMVGSISPVNGNNPSFTVAEVDAATAQLKDYRVFVASNQTGPDASANSNAGTQWTEEYDFAQAYKEPAFTAATVADLVAGFKADPTAQSSASQSYIRNYGSGSGGARAIGAFWQPYTCALRNDGADAFRSCVCQGSQ
;
A
#
# COMPACT_ATOMS: atom_id res chain seq x y z
N MET A 1 54.30 36.48 9.28
CA MET A 1 54.25 37.27 10.53
C MET A 1 53.37 36.54 11.46
N THR A 2 53.92 35.84 12.33
CA THR A 2 54.11 35.89 13.81
C THR A 2 52.86 35.36 14.53
N LYS A 3 52.93 34.16 15.08
CA LYS A 3 53.38 33.73 16.43
C LYS A 3 52.34 34.06 17.50
N THR A 4 51.94 33.25 18.47
CA THR A 4 52.61 32.30 19.34
C THR A 4 51.54 31.65 20.23
N GLN A 5 51.45 30.30 20.47
CA GLN A 5 51.94 29.54 21.62
C GLN A 5 51.54 30.12 23.01
N ARG A 6 51.06 29.34 23.98
CA ARG A 6 51.60 28.19 24.76
C ARG A 6 50.53 27.75 25.79
N THR A 7 50.30 26.48 26.02
CA THR A 7 50.84 25.49 27.00
C THR A 7 50.41 25.61 28.46
N GLY A 8 50.15 24.46 29.08
CA GLY A 8 50.33 24.09 30.49
C GLY A 8 49.23 23.16 31.00
N VAL A 9 49.25 21.90 31.02
CA VAL A 9 49.95 20.82 31.77
C VAL A 9 49.85 20.98 33.32
N TRP A 10 49.32 19.98 33.98
CA TRP A 10 49.84 19.16 35.09
C TRP A 10 48.72 18.57 35.93
N HIS A 11 48.56 17.25 35.97
CA HIS A 11 48.93 16.19 36.94
C HIS A 11 48.27 16.24 38.33
N GLY A 12 47.79 15.07 38.75
CA GLY A 12 47.59 14.72 40.14
C GLY A 12 46.82 13.40 40.36
N VAL A 13 47.58 12.30 40.37
CA VAL A 13 47.19 10.95 40.86
C VAL A 13 47.08 10.99 42.38
N LEU A 14 46.11 10.31 42.99
CA LEU A 14 46.38 9.52 44.20
C LEU A 14 45.32 8.44 44.42
N ALA A 15 45.80 7.19 44.43
CA ALA A 15 45.09 6.00 44.92
C ALA A 15 45.47 5.81 46.42
N ILE A 16 44.52 5.37 47.22
CA ILE A 16 44.83 4.70 48.49
C ILE A 16 43.82 3.57 48.71
N CYS A 17 44.40 2.35 48.74
CA CYS A 17 43.78 1.14 49.30
C CYS A 17 44.01 1.15 50.83
N ILE A 18 43.06 0.67 51.61
CA ILE A 18 43.36 -0.02 52.88
C ILE A 18 42.29 -1.10 53.12
N ALA A 19 42.81 -2.26 53.52
CA ALA A 19 42.14 -3.51 53.78
C ALA A 19 41.89 -3.77 55.27
N ALA A 20 41.05 -4.74 55.51
CA ALA A 20 41.02 -5.72 56.60
C ALA A 20 40.43 -5.38 57.98
N GLY A 21 39.65 -6.33 58.46
CA GLY A 21 39.31 -6.48 59.87
C GLY A 21 38.22 -7.52 60.13
N PHE A 22 38.63 -8.79 60.26
CA PHE A 22 37.82 -9.89 60.81
C PHE A 22 37.53 -9.66 62.31
N ALA A 23 36.31 -9.98 62.77
CA ALA A 23 36.11 -10.48 64.12
C ALA A 23 34.80 -11.31 64.17
N ALA A 24 34.96 -12.58 64.43
CA ALA A 24 33.88 -13.51 64.81
C ALA A 24 33.68 -13.46 66.32
N LEU A 25 32.46 -13.51 66.77
CA LEU A 25 32.06 -13.92 68.13
C LEU A 25 30.75 -14.72 68.08
N ALA A 26 30.77 -15.83 68.86
CA ALA A 26 29.76 -16.89 68.83
C ALA A 26 28.63 -16.65 69.84
N ALA A 27 27.45 -17.10 69.49
CA ALA A 27 26.24 -17.69 70.13
C ALA A 27 25.89 -17.39 71.60
N PRO A 28 24.58 -17.42 72.03
CA PRO A 28 23.90 -18.73 72.14
C PRO A 28 22.41 -18.73 71.72
N GLY A 29 21.96 -19.96 71.54
CA GLY A 29 20.65 -20.32 70.98
C GLY A 29 19.44 -20.01 71.86
N VAL A 30 18.32 -19.84 71.17
CA VAL A 30 16.98 -20.00 71.70
C VAL A 30 16.16 -20.82 70.69
N ARG A 31 15.61 -21.96 71.18
CA ARG A 31 14.63 -22.76 70.44
C ARG A 31 13.32 -21.99 70.37
N ALA A 32 12.75 -21.79 69.16
CA ALA A 32 11.37 -21.43 68.99
C ALA A 32 10.72 -22.38 67.92
N GLN A 33 9.54 -22.83 68.27
CA GLN A 33 8.74 -23.81 67.60
C GLN A 33 8.35 -23.36 66.17
N ALA A 34 8.39 -24.34 65.28
CA ALA A 34 7.86 -24.20 63.90
C ALA A 34 6.33 -24.14 63.92
N ALA A 35 5.78 -23.01 63.51
CA ALA A 35 4.40 -22.93 63.05
C ALA A 35 4.40 -23.05 61.51
N ALA A 36 3.78 -24.09 61.00
CA ALA A 36 3.62 -24.31 59.57
C ALA A 36 2.67 -23.26 59.00
N ALA A 37 3.22 -22.23 58.32
CA ALA A 37 2.44 -21.37 57.46
C ALA A 37 2.36 -22.00 56.07
N THR A 38 1.18 -22.40 55.65
CA THR A 38 0.86 -22.79 54.28
C THR A 38 0.95 -21.53 53.41
N GLU A 39 2.09 -21.35 52.71
CA GLU A 39 2.16 -20.39 51.62
C GLU A 39 1.29 -20.87 50.46
N LYS A 40 0.26 -20.05 50.12
CA LYS A 40 -0.41 -20.10 48.83
C LYS A 40 0.63 -19.81 47.73
N PRO A 41 0.60 -20.60 46.62
CA PRO A 41 1.47 -20.26 45.51
C PRO A 41 1.09 -18.88 44.97
N ALA A 42 2.08 -17.97 44.94
CA ALA A 42 1.95 -16.69 44.28
C ALA A 42 1.57 -16.96 42.81
N LYS A 43 0.43 -16.43 42.38
CA LYS A 43 0.13 -16.34 40.96
C LYS A 43 1.26 -15.51 40.32
N VAL A 44 2.10 -16.19 39.57
CA VAL A 44 2.97 -15.53 38.58
C VAL A 44 2.01 -14.92 37.58
N GLY A 45 1.72 -13.65 37.75
CA GLY A 45 1.08 -12.85 36.73
C GLY A 45 2.02 -12.87 35.53
N SER A 46 1.62 -13.51 34.43
CA SER A 46 2.27 -13.25 33.16
C SER A 46 2.06 -11.76 32.90
N ALA A 47 3.10 -10.97 33.11
CA ALA A 47 3.16 -9.67 32.49
C ALA A 47 3.03 -9.96 30.98
N ALA A 48 1.94 -9.52 30.39
CA ALA A 48 1.83 -9.48 28.95
C ALA A 48 3.03 -8.63 28.52
N VAL A 49 3.97 -9.24 27.85
CA VAL A 49 5.00 -8.49 27.12
C VAL A 49 4.21 -7.68 26.12
N GLU A 50 4.10 -6.36 26.32
CA GLU A 50 3.58 -5.47 25.28
C GLU A 50 4.43 -5.74 24.05
N SER A 51 3.82 -6.33 23.02
CA SER A 51 4.53 -6.57 21.77
C SER A 51 4.91 -5.22 21.19
N ALA A 52 6.17 -5.05 20.82
CA ALA A 52 6.61 -3.83 20.20
C ALA A 52 5.89 -3.67 18.85
N ASN A 53 5.32 -2.49 18.58
CA ASN A 53 4.76 -2.19 17.27
C ASN A 53 5.89 -1.93 16.26
N VAL A 54 5.64 -2.27 15.01
CA VAL A 54 6.52 -2.04 13.86
C VAL A 54 5.82 -1.06 12.94
N GLU A 55 6.50 0.02 12.60
CA GLU A 55 5.96 0.96 11.62
C GLU A 55 6.22 0.47 10.20
N ALA A 56 5.23 0.63 9.31
CA ALA A 56 5.32 0.38 7.89
C ALA A 56 4.69 1.54 7.10
N LEU A 57 5.18 1.77 5.89
CA LEU A 57 4.61 2.76 4.97
C LEU A 57 3.82 2.06 3.87
N PHE A 58 2.57 2.51 3.61
CA PHE A 58 1.78 2.10 2.45
C PHE A 58 1.61 3.28 1.49
N VAL A 59 1.99 3.06 0.25
CA VAL A 59 1.89 4.01 -0.86
C VAL A 59 1.27 3.29 -2.06
N SER A 60 0.48 3.99 -2.86
CA SER A 60 -0.08 3.43 -4.10
C SER A 60 -0.37 4.50 -5.13
N ASP A 61 -0.63 4.03 -6.36
CA ASP A 61 -1.15 4.85 -7.45
C ASP A 61 -0.39 6.17 -7.56
N ILE A 62 0.96 6.07 -7.62
CA ILE A 62 1.82 7.25 -7.71
C ILE A 62 1.56 7.96 -9.03
N HIS A 63 1.39 7.21 -10.12
CA HIS A 63 1.13 7.74 -11.45
C HIS A 63 2.04 8.92 -11.78
N PHE A 64 3.36 8.69 -11.66
CA PHE A 64 4.33 9.74 -11.99
C PHE A 64 4.18 10.21 -13.43
N GLU A 65 4.01 11.53 -13.62
CA GLU A 65 3.70 12.17 -14.90
C GLU A 65 4.95 12.85 -15.54
N PRO A 66 5.76 12.08 -16.29
CA PRO A 66 6.95 12.64 -16.92
C PRO A 66 6.63 13.57 -18.10
N PHE A 67 5.35 13.58 -18.55
CA PHE A 67 4.86 14.45 -19.63
C PHE A 67 4.32 15.79 -19.12
N TRP A 68 4.39 16.06 -17.83
CA TRP A 68 3.93 17.32 -17.23
C TRP A 68 4.49 18.56 -17.94
N ASP A 69 5.77 18.49 -18.34
CA ASP A 69 6.41 19.45 -19.23
C ASP A 69 6.96 18.72 -20.46
N PRO A 70 6.24 18.70 -21.60
CA PRO A 70 6.66 17.95 -22.78
C PRO A 70 8.03 18.35 -23.33
N ALA A 71 8.50 19.58 -23.06
CA ALA A 71 9.84 20.00 -23.45
C ALA A 71 10.94 19.31 -22.61
N LYS A 72 10.67 19.01 -21.35
CA LYS A 72 11.57 18.23 -20.47
C LYS A 72 11.55 16.75 -20.82
N THR A 73 10.41 16.20 -21.23
CA THR A 73 10.28 14.78 -21.58
C THR A 73 11.30 14.33 -22.62
N ALA A 74 11.58 15.18 -23.62
CA ALA A 74 12.61 14.88 -24.63
C ALA A 74 14.03 14.75 -24.02
N LYS A 75 14.33 15.51 -22.97
CA LYS A 75 15.60 15.39 -22.23
C LYS A 75 15.61 14.11 -21.39
N LEU A 76 14.50 13.76 -20.73
CA LEU A 76 14.38 12.55 -19.90
C LEU A 76 14.62 11.27 -20.71
N ILE A 77 14.09 11.19 -21.93
CA ILE A 77 14.32 10.03 -22.81
C ILE A 77 15.82 9.84 -23.07
N ALA A 78 16.55 10.91 -23.36
CA ALA A 78 17.97 10.85 -23.70
C ALA A 78 18.87 10.65 -22.48
N ALA A 79 18.50 11.21 -21.32
CA ALA A 79 19.32 11.20 -20.10
C ALA A 79 19.24 9.86 -19.35
N PRO A 80 20.32 9.45 -18.66
CA PRO A 80 20.23 8.38 -17.68
C PRO A 80 19.36 8.81 -16.48
N VAL A 81 18.72 7.85 -15.82
CA VAL A 81 17.74 8.09 -14.74
C VAL A 81 18.31 8.92 -13.58
N ASN A 82 19.60 8.77 -13.28
CA ASN A 82 20.27 9.56 -12.24
C ASN A 82 20.41 11.06 -12.51
N GLU A 83 20.12 11.51 -13.72
CA GLU A 83 20.11 12.93 -14.10
C GLU A 83 18.68 13.52 -14.11
N TRP A 84 17.64 12.69 -13.95
CA TRP A 84 16.25 13.13 -14.10
C TRP A 84 15.84 14.20 -13.10
N ASN A 85 16.28 14.12 -11.85
CA ASN A 85 15.98 15.16 -10.84
C ASN A 85 16.49 16.55 -11.27
N ALA A 86 17.68 16.64 -11.84
CA ALA A 86 18.22 17.91 -12.33
C ALA A 86 17.40 18.48 -13.48
N ILE A 87 16.94 17.63 -14.41
CA ILE A 87 16.11 18.03 -15.55
C ILE A 87 14.70 18.44 -15.07
N LEU A 88 14.10 17.66 -14.19
CA LEU A 88 12.75 17.90 -13.68
C LEU A 88 12.68 19.17 -12.83
N ALA A 89 13.72 19.46 -12.06
CA ALA A 89 13.85 20.66 -11.24
C ALA A 89 14.12 21.96 -12.04
N GLU A 90 14.47 21.88 -13.34
CA GLU A 90 14.57 23.08 -14.18
C GLU A 90 13.26 23.90 -14.14
N PRO A 91 13.30 25.22 -14.39
CA PRO A 91 12.08 26.00 -14.57
C PRO A 91 11.15 25.40 -15.64
N LEU A 92 9.86 25.51 -15.44
CA LEU A 92 8.87 25.05 -16.42
C LEU A 92 9.05 25.83 -17.75
N SER A 93 8.83 25.16 -18.87
CA SER A 93 8.84 25.82 -20.18
C SER A 93 7.69 26.82 -20.28
N ALA A 94 7.88 27.89 -21.03
CA ALA A 94 6.94 29.00 -21.14
C ALA A 94 5.56 28.56 -21.68
N ASP A 95 5.51 27.49 -22.44
CA ASP A 95 4.30 26.92 -23.05
C ASP A 95 3.84 25.61 -22.40
N GLN A 96 4.40 25.24 -21.24
CA GLN A 96 4.13 23.99 -20.53
C GLN A 96 2.63 23.75 -20.33
N ALA A 97 1.91 24.70 -19.75
CA ALA A 97 0.50 24.52 -19.43
C ALA A 97 -0.36 24.30 -20.68
N ALA A 98 -0.07 25.05 -21.77
CA ALA A 98 -0.80 24.90 -23.02
C ALA A 98 -0.53 23.54 -23.69
N LYS A 99 0.74 23.12 -23.74
CA LYS A 99 1.12 21.83 -24.33
C LYS A 99 0.64 20.64 -23.52
N PHE A 100 0.65 20.73 -22.20
CA PHE A 100 0.11 19.68 -21.35
C PHE A 100 -1.41 19.56 -21.52
N ALA A 101 -2.15 20.69 -21.57
CA ALA A 101 -3.56 20.70 -21.82
C ALA A 101 -3.94 20.12 -23.19
N GLU A 102 -3.13 20.40 -24.23
CA GLU A 102 -3.29 19.80 -25.54
C GLU A 102 -3.09 18.27 -25.49
N LEU A 103 -2.05 17.81 -24.79
CA LEU A 103 -1.75 16.40 -24.60
C LEU A 103 -2.87 15.67 -23.84
N GLN A 104 -3.37 16.27 -22.76
CA GLN A 104 -4.52 15.78 -22.00
C GLN A 104 -5.76 15.62 -22.90
N THR A 105 -6.04 16.63 -23.73
CA THR A 105 -7.17 16.60 -24.67
C THR A 105 -7.01 15.51 -25.72
N THR A 106 -5.80 15.39 -26.31
CA THR A 106 -5.47 14.38 -27.33
C THR A 106 -5.66 12.97 -26.78
N CYS A 107 -5.19 12.72 -25.57
CA CYS A 107 -5.27 11.40 -24.93
C CYS A 107 -6.54 11.19 -24.11
N LYS A 108 -7.49 12.15 -24.12
CA LYS A 108 -8.76 12.07 -23.36
C LYS A 108 -8.55 11.77 -21.87
N SER A 109 -7.50 12.34 -21.31
CA SER A 109 -7.15 12.14 -19.90
C SER A 109 -8.23 12.71 -19.00
N ARG A 110 -8.51 12.01 -17.88
CA ARG A 110 -9.55 12.40 -16.91
C ARG A 110 -9.14 13.61 -16.08
N GLY A 111 -7.85 13.81 -15.88
CA GLY A 111 -7.25 14.84 -15.04
C GLY A 111 -5.74 14.75 -15.10
N ALA A 112 -5.06 15.47 -14.22
CA ALA A 112 -3.61 15.45 -14.09
C ALA A 112 -3.18 14.40 -13.05
N ASP A 113 -2.19 13.62 -13.38
CA ASP A 113 -1.49 12.71 -12.49
C ASP A 113 -0.41 13.43 -11.67
N SER A 114 0.45 12.69 -10.98
CA SER A 114 1.46 13.27 -10.09
C SER A 114 2.57 13.97 -10.86
N SER A 115 2.56 15.31 -10.85
CA SER A 115 3.70 16.10 -11.33
C SER A 115 4.96 15.81 -10.51
N TYR A 116 6.13 16.20 -11.04
CA TYR A 116 7.39 16.14 -10.28
C TYR A 116 7.28 16.86 -8.92
N ALA A 117 6.68 18.05 -8.90
CA ALA A 117 6.52 18.82 -7.66
C ALA A 117 5.65 18.12 -6.62
N LEU A 118 4.55 17.46 -7.03
CA LEU A 118 3.72 16.68 -6.12
C LEU A 118 4.46 15.46 -5.62
N TYR A 119 5.12 14.71 -6.50
CA TYR A 119 5.87 13.52 -6.11
C TYR A 119 7.03 13.86 -5.17
N GLU A 120 7.84 14.88 -5.47
CA GLU A 120 8.91 15.37 -4.60
C GLU A 120 8.38 15.77 -3.22
N SER A 121 7.25 16.49 -3.16
CA SER A 121 6.64 16.88 -1.88
C SER A 121 6.13 15.69 -1.08
N SER A 122 5.60 14.64 -1.77
CA SER A 122 5.18 13.41 -1.09
C SER A 122 6.35 12.65 -0.50
N LEU A 123 7.47 12.56 -1.22
CA LEU A 123 8.70 11.93 -0.74
C LEU A 123 9.27 12.65 0.48
N LYS A 124 9.20 13.98 0.49
CA LYS A 124 9.62 14.78 1.65
C LYS A 124 8.74 14.50 2.87
N ALA A 125 7.41 14.51 2.70
CA ALA A 125 6.49 14.19 3.77
C ALA A 125 6.68 12.75 4.29
N ILE A 126 6.87 11.78 3.38
CA ILE A 126 7.20 10.40 3.74
C ILE A 126 8.48 10.32 4.58
N HIS A 127 9.53 11.07 4.19
CA HIS A 127 10.77 11.13 4.97
C HIS A 127 10.55 11.72 6.38
N GLU A 128 9.70 12.73 6.50
CA GLU A 128 9.40 13.41 7.77
C GLU A 128 8.49 12.54 8.67
N ASP A 129 7.42 11.95 8.12
CA ASP A 129 6.34 11.34 8.89
C ASP A 129 6.41 9.80 8.99
N ALA A 130 7.21 9.14 8.13
CA ALA A 130 7.36 7.68 8.07
C ALA A 130 8.81 7.20 8.23
N SER A 131 9.69 8.02 8.82
CA SER A 131 11.11 7.67 9.01
C SER A 131 11.35 6.45 9.93
N GLY A 132 10.34 6.06 10.71
CA GLY A 132 10.34 4.86 11.56
C GLY A 132 10.05 3.56 10.81
N ALA A 133 9.57 3.64 9.57
CA ALA A 133 9.14 2.49 8.80
C ALA A 133 10.26 1.46 8.62
N LYS A 134 9.92 0.19 8.81
CA LYS A 134 10.83 -0.95 8.61
C LYS A 134 10.70 -1.54 7.22
N PHE A 135 9.61 -1.28 6.53
CA PHE A 135 9.40 -1.64 5.13
C PHE A 135 8.34 -0.74 4.49
N VAL A 136 8.35 -0.71 3.17
CA VAL A 136 7.38 0.01 2.35
C VAL A 136 6.57 -0.99 1.53
N VAL A 137 5.27 -0.78 1.45
CA VAL A 137 4.34 -1.45 0.56
C VAL A 137 3.94 -0.46 -0.54
N LEU A 138 4.17 -0.83 -1.80
CA LEU A 138 3.78 -0.05 -2.98
C LEU A 138 2.86 -0.90 -3.84
N SER A 139 1.56 -0.61 -3.79
CA SER A 139 0.53 -1.48 -4.38
C SER A 139 0.17 -1.15 -5.84
N GLY A 140 1.16 -0.74 -6.64
CA GLY A 140 1.04 -0.62 -8.09
C GLY A 140 0.72 0.78 -8.61
N ASP A 141 0.59 0.88 -9.92
CA ASP A 141 0.35 2.08 -10.71
C ASP A 141 1.38 3.19 -10.47
N LEU A 142 2.62 2.89 -10.87
CA LEU A 142 3.77 3.79 -10.75
C LEU A 142 3.79 4.85 -11.86
N ILE A 143 3.40 4.49 -13.09
CA ILE A 143 3.42 5.37 -14.25
C ILE A 143 2.05 6.00 -14.54
N ALA A 144 2.06 7.18 -15.18
CA ALA A 144 0.87 7.99 -15.44
C ALA A 144 -0.18 7.29 -16.30
N HIS A 145 -1.44 7.64 -16.12
CA HIS A 145 -2.52 7.22 -17.01
C HIS A 145 -2.28 7.65 -18.46
N ASN A 146 -2.77 6.85 -19.41
CA ASN A 146 -2.62 7.11 -20.85
C ASN A 146 -1.15 7.26 -21.29
N PHE A 147 -0.21 6.62 -20.61
CA PHE A 147 1.23 6.78 -20.81
C PHE A 147 1.64 6.57 -22.28
N GLN A 148 1.15 5.49 -22.91
CA GLN A 148 1.44 5.20 -24.32
C GLN A 148 0.94 6.32 -25.24
N CYS A 149 -0.32 6.74 -25.10
CA CYS A 149 -0.87 7.82 -25.92
C CYS A 149 -0.08 9.12 -25.76
N LYS A 150 0.27 9.48 -24.52
CA LYS A 150 1.07 10.69 -24.23
C LYS A 150 2.46 10.60 -24.84
N PHE A 151 3.08 9.42 -24.79
CA PHE A 151 4.38 9.19 -25.43
C PHE A 151 4.29 9.33 -26.95
N GLU A 152 3.34 8.64 -27.60
CA GLU A 152 3.16 8.67 -29.04
C GLU A 152 2.79 10.07 -29.56
N ALA A 153 1.95 10.80 -28.83
CA ALA A 153 1.59 12.18 -29.17
C ALA A 153 2.77 13.15 -29.03
N THR A 154 3.64 12.93 -28.04
CA THR A 154 4.84 13.76 -27.83
C THR A 154 5.95 13.39 -28.83
N PHE A 155 6.08 12.12 -29.19
CA PHE A 155 7.14 11.58 -30.05
C PHE A 155 6.59 10.71 -31.20
N PRO A 156 5.91 11.30 -32.17
CA PRO A 156 5.20 10.55 -33.23
C PRO A 156 6.11 9.74 -34.15
N LYS A 157 7.41 9.85 -34.02
CA LYS A 157 8.42 9.11 -34.79
C LYS A 157 9.20 8.10 -33.94
N ALA A 158 8.90 8.03 -32.66
CA ALA A 158 9.58 7.09 -31.76
C ALA A 158 9.18 5.64 -32.09
N THR A 159 10.10 4.75 -31.82
CA THR A 159 9.92 3.32 -31.97
C THR A 159 9.28 2.72 -30.72
N LEU A 160 8.69 1.53 -30.83
CA LEU A 160 8.21 0.76 -29.70
C LEU A 160 9.33 0.48 -28.67
N GLY A 161 10.57 0.28 -29.12
CA GLY A 161 11.70 0.07 -28.23
C GLY A 161 12.02 1.31 -27.38
N GLU A 162 11.90 2.53 -27.95
CA GLU A 162 12.08 3.77 -27.20
C GLU A 162 10.96 3.98 -26.17
N TYR A 163 9.72 3.64 -26.53
CA TYR A 163 8.59 3.64 -25.60
C TYR A 163 8.85 2.71 -24.41
N ARG A 164 9.19 1.45 -24.65
CA ARG A 164 9.51 0.45 -23.64
C ARG A 164 10.62 0.93 -22.70
N THR A 165 11.72 1.39 -23.26
CA THR A 165 12.82 1.94 -22.48
C THR A 165 12.38 3.13 -21.62
N PHE A 166 11.46 3.96 -22.11
CA PHE A 166 10.98 5.10 -21.35
C PHE A 166 10.04 4.69 -20.19
N VAL A 167 9.22 3.67 -20.38
CA VAL A 167 8.43 3.04 -19.31
C VAL A 167 9.36 2.49 -18.22
N GLU A 168 10.35 1.66 -18.60
CA GLU A 168 11.33 1.06 -17.68
C GLU A 168 12.07 2.14 -16.87
N LYS A 169 12.57 3.19 -17.54
CA LYS A 169 13.23 4.33 -16.88
C LYS A 169 12.30 5.08 -15.91
N THR A 170 11.02 5.20 -16.26
CA THR A 170 10.06 5.89 -15.39
C THR A 170 9.81 5.08 -14.11
N ILE A 171 9.64 3.78 -14.22
CA ILE A 171 9.52 2.87 -13.07
C ILE A 171 10.81 2.89 -12.23
N GLU A 172 11.99 2.82 -12.87
CA GLU A 172 13.27 2.92 -12.18
C GLU A 172 13.39 4.24 -11.40
N TYR A 173 12.98 5.36 -12.02
CA TYR A 173 13.01 6.68 -11.39
C TYR A 173 12.12 6.72 -10.13
N VAL A 174 10.87 6.27 -10.24
CA VAL A 174 9.93 6.23 -9.11
C VAL A 174 10.50 5.38 -7.97
N MET A 175 10.96 4.18 -8.26
CA MET A 175 11.53 3.29 -7.25
C MET A 175 12.79 3.86 -6.60
N ARG A 176 13.65 4.47 -7.39
CA ARG A 176 14.89 5.07 -6.90
C ARG A 176 14.63 6.23 -5.94
N GLU A 177 13.72 7.13 -6.28
CA GLU A 177 13.41 8.30 -5.45
C GLU A 177 12.68 7.89 -4.16
N LEU A 178 11.77 6.91 -4.23
CA LEU A 178 11.13 6.37 -3.03
C LEU A 178 12.16 5.71 -2.08
N ARG A 179 13.13 4.95 -2.61
CA ARG A 179 14.23 4.38 -1.82
C ARG A 179 15.15 5.45 -1.22
N ALA A 180 15.34 6.54 -1.95
CA ALA A 180 16.15 7.67 -1.46
C ALA A 180 15.46 8.42 -0.30
N ALA A 181 14.12 8.46 -0.29
CA ALA A 181 13.35 9.05 0.81
C ALA A 181 13.47 8.25 2.13
N LEU A 182 13.62 6.93 2.05
CA LEU A 182 13.75 6.03 3.22
C LEU A 182 14.98 5.10 3.04
N PRO A 183 16.21 5.61 3.25
CA PRO A 183 17.42 4.84 2.97
C PRO A 183 17.52 3.57 3.82
N GLY A 184 17.77 2.43 3.18
CA GLY A 184 17.94 1.14 3.85
C GLY A 184 16.63 0.44 4.23
N VAL A 185 15.48 1.03 3.93
CA VAL A 185 14.16 0.43 4.12
C VAL A 185 13.77 -0.33 2.85
N PRO A 186 13.48 -1.65 2.92
CA PRO A 186 13.09 -2.41 1.74
C PRO A 186 11.72 -1.97 1.22
N VAL A 187 11.58 -1.90 -0.11
CA VAL A 187 10.34 -1.57 -0.80
C VAL A 187 9.81 -2.82 -1.49
N TYR A 188 8.63 -3.26 -1.09
CA TYR A 188 7.88 -4.34 -1.73
C TYR A 188 6.83 -3.72 -2.64
N ALA A 189 6.91 -4.00 -3.95
CA ALA A 189 6.06 -3.37 -4.94
C ALA A 189 5.31 -4.40 -5.79
N ALA A 190 4.02 -4.17 -6.02
CA ALA A 190 3.23 -4.81 -7.06
C ALA A 190 3.27 -3.98 -8.35
N LEU A 191 2.87 -4.56 -9.48
CA LEU A 191 2.49 -3.80 -10.67
C LEU A 191 1.00 -3.47 -10.63
N GLY A 192 0.63 -2.30 -11.17
CA GLY A 192 -0.75 -1.94 -11.47
C GLY A 192 -1.08 -2.10 -12.95
N ASN A 193 -2.31 -1.77 -13.34
CA ASN A 193 -2.75 -1.93 -14.72
C ASN A 193 -2.07 -0.97 -15.70
N ASN A 194 -1.55 0.16 -15.23
CA ASN A 194 -0.81 1.11 -16.06
C ASN A 194 0.67 0.72 -16.23
N ASP A 195 1.22 -0.12 -15.36
CA ASP A 195 2.65 -0.46 -15.32
C ASP A 195 3.01 -1.51 -16.38
N SER A 196 2.98 -1.11 -17.64
CA SER A 196 3.18 -1.98 -18.79
C SER A 196 3.96 -1.29 -19.91
N ASP A 197 4.71 -2.09 -20.67
CA ASP A 197 5.46 -1.65 -21.85
C ASP A 197 4.69 -1.76 -23.16
N CYS A 198 3.39 -2.07 -23.10
CA CYS A 198 2.56 -2.21 -24.29
C CYS A 198 1.17 -1.56 -24.19
N GLY A 199 0.78 -1.07 -23.01
CA GLY A 199 -0.47 -0.32 -22.84
C GLY A 199 -1.20 -0.63 -21.55
N ASP A 200 -2.18 0.21 -21.22
CA ASP A 200 -3.05 0.03 -20.06
C ASP A 200 -3.82 -1.29 -20.15
N TYR A 201 -3.78 -2.10 -19.11
CA TYR A 201 -4.32 -3.48 -19.06
C TYR A 201 -3.71 -4.47 -20.06
N GLU A 202 -2.58 -4.17 -20.68
CA GLU A 202 -1.89 -5.07 -21.60
C GLU A 202 -0.55 -5.54 -21.03
N LEU A 203 -0.30 -6.85 -20.98
CA LEU A 203 0.95 -7.41 -20.44
C LEU A 203 1.18 -8.83 -20.95
N ASP A 204 2.43 -9.16 -21.27
CA ASP A 204 2.84 -10.52 -21.60
C ASP A 204 3.54 -11.19 -20.41
N ALA A 205 3.02 -12.34 -19.98
CA ALA A 205 3.69 -13.19 -19.01
C ALA A 205 5.01 -13.75 -19.60
N ASN A 206 6.01 -13.98 -18.77
CA ASN A 206 7.36 -14.41 -19.17
C ASN A 206 8.06 -13.45 -20.15
N GLY A 207 7.62 -12.19 -20.20
CA GLY A 207 8.14 -11.17 -21.11
C GLY A 207 9.47 -10.55 -20.64
N ALA A 208 10.15 -9.88 -21.57
CA ALA A 208 11.38 -9.14 -21.26
C ALA A 208 11.12 -8.00 -20.27
N PHE A 209 9.95 -7.36 -20.35
CA PHE A 209 9.53 -6.30 -19.43
C PHE A 209 9.51 -6.81 -17.98
N LEU A 210 8.80 -7.91 -17.70
CA LEU A 210 8.77 -8.48 -16.35
C LEU A 210 10.17 -8.87 -15.83
N ALA A 211 11.04 -9.37 -16.71
CA ALA A 211 12.42 -9.68 -16.34
C ALA A 211 13.22 -8.43 -15.96
N GLU A 212 13.05 -7.31 -16.69
CA GLU A 212 13.74 -6.05 -16.39
C GLU A 212 13.18 -5.38 -15.15
N ILE A 213 11.85 -5.23 -15.07
CA ILE A 213 11.20 -4.63 -13.90
C ILE A 213 11.43 -5.46 -12.64
N GLY A 214 11.43 -6.79 -12.75
CA GLY A 214 11.78 -7.67 -11.64
C GLY A 214 13.15 -7.37 -11.04
N ARG A 215 14.17 -7.06 -11.86
CA ARG A 215 15.48 -6.63 -11.36
C ARG A 215 15.43 -5.32 -10.60
N ILE A 216 14.63 -4.37 -11.07
CA ILE A 216 14.45 -3.07 -10.41
C ILE A 216 13.73 -3.24 -9.08
N LEU A 217 12.60 -3.96 -9.07
CA LEU A 217 11.75 -4.09 -7.88
C LEU A 217 12.38 -4.94 -6.79
N THR A 218 13.12 -6.00 -7.15
CA THR A 218 13.75 -6.91 -6.17
C THR A 218 15.16 -6.49 -5.73
N ALA A 219 15.63 -5.30 -6.12
CA ALA A 219 17.00 -4.85 -5.85
C ALA A 219 17.37 -4.84 -4.35
N ASP A 220 16.42 -4.53 -3.47
CA ASP A 220 16.62 -4.41 -2.02
C ASP A 220 16.37 -5.73 -1.26
N PHE A 221 15.97 -6.79 -1.96
CA PHE A 221 15.63 -8.04 -1.29
C PHE A 221 16.88 -8.74 -0.76
N PRO A 222 16.76 -9.48 0.35
CA PRO A 222 17.84 -10.31 0.84
C PRO A 222 18.36 -11.24 -0.27
N ALA A 223 19.67 -11.38 -0.37
CA ALA A 223 20.31 -12.20 -1.41
C ALA A 223 19.80 -13.66 -1.45
N SER A 224 19.40 -14.19 -0.29
CA SER A 224 18.80 -15.52 -0.15
C SER A 224 17.43 -15.69 -0.81
N GLU A 225 16.67 -14.59 -0.97
CA GLU A 225 15.30 -14.61 -1.50
C GLU A 225 15.21 -14.02 -2.91
N ARG A 226 16.12 -13.09 -3.26
CA ARG A 226 16.10 -12.34 -4.53
C ARG A 226 15.99 -13.22 -5.76
N ALA A 227 16.76 -14.32 -5.82
CA ALA A 227 16.78 -15.19 -7.00
C ALA A 227 15.42 -15.87 -7.23
N ASN A 228 14.73 -16.28 -6.17
CA ASN A 228 13.40 -16.88 -6.26
C ASN A 228 12.35 -15.82 -6.60
N ALA A 229 12.41 -14.67 -5.94
CA ALA A 229 11.50 -13.56 -6.22
C ALA A 229 11.61 -13.09 -7.68
N LEU A 230 12.83 -12.93 -8.21
CA LEU A 230 13.06 -12.55 -9.61
C LEU A 230 12.55 -13.59 -10.60
N ARG A 231 12.75 -14.88 -10.31
CA ARG A 231 12.23 -15.97 -11.16
C ARG A 231 10.70 -15.93 -11.23
N ASP A 232 10.04 -15.83 -10.09
CA ASP A 232 8.59 -15.85 -9.98
C ASP A 232 8.00 -14.57 -10.58
N PHE A 233 8.64 -13.41 -10.35
CA PHE A 233 8.26 -12.14 -10.96
C PHE A 233 8.37 -12.17 -12.49
N THR A 234 9.45 -12.72 -13.02
CA THR A 234 9.62 -12.87 -14.47
C THR A 234 8.53 -13.75 -15.09
N ALA A 235 8.05 -14.75 -14.37
CA ALA A 235 6.99 -15.64 -14.84
C ALA A 235 5.63 -14.94 -14.96
N GLY A 236 5.30 -14.00 -14.07
CA GLY A 236 3.96 -13.37 -14.10
C GLY A 236 3.77 -12.24 -13.08
N GLY A 237 4.82 -11.47 -12.74
CA GLY A 237 4.71 -10.28 -11.90
C GLY A 237 4.50 -10.55 -10.39
N TYR A 238 4.50 -11.81 -9.97
CA TYR A 238 4.26 -12.22 -8.59
C TYR A 238 5.52 -12.71 -7.88
N TYR A 239 5.55 -12.62 -6.55
CA TYR A 239 6.66 -13.14 -5.74
C TYR A 239 6.29 -13.31 -4.26
N SER A 240 7.16 -14.01 -3.53
CA SER A 240 7.10 -14.17 -2.08
C SER A 240 8.40 -13.71 -1.45
N VAL A 241 8.31 -12.96 -0.34
CA VAL A 241 9.46 -12.49 0.43
C VAL A 241 9.12 -12.43 1.92
N GLY A 242 10.10 -12.71 2.79
CA GLY A 242 9.94 -12.53 4.24
C GLY A 242 9.91 -11.06 4.62
N LEU A 243 9.06 -10.66 5.55
CA LEU A 243 9.11 -9.33 6.13
C LEU A 243 10.36 -9.17 7.03
N PRO A 244 10.90 -7.95 7.18
CA PRO A 244 12.09 -7.73 8.00
C PRO A 244 11.80 -7.95 9.48
N ALA A 245 12.86 -8.24 10.26
CA ALA A 245 12.74 -8.34 11.70
C ALA A 245 12.13 -7.07 12.32
N PRO A 246 11.24 -7.19 13.34
CA PRO A 246 10.92 -8.42 14.08
C PRO A 246 9.78 -9.27 13.48
N LEU A 247 9.28 -8.97 12.28
CA LEU A 247 8.20 -9.71 11.61
C LEU A 247 8.69 -10.96 10.86
N GLY A 248 9.80 -11.55 11.26
CA GLY A 248 10.49 -12.63 10.55
C GLY A 248 9.73 -13.95 10.33
N HIS A 249 8.53 -14.11 10.94
CA HIS A 249 7.61 -15.22 10.69
C HIS A 249 6.42 -14.82 9.81
N THR A 250 6.54 -13.69 9.12
CA THR A 250 5.51 -13.17 8.23
C THR A 250 6.06 -13.08 6.81
N ARG A 251 5.29 -13.59 5.86
CA ARG A 251 5.61 -13.49 4.44
C ARG A 251 4.70 -12.49 3.75
N MET A 252 5.28 -11.68 2.86
CA MET A 252 4.55 -10.90 1.88
C MET A 252 4.41 -11.74 0.61
N LEU A 253 3.19 -11.99 0.18
CA LEU A 253 2.86 -12.57 -1.13
C LEU A 253 2.34 -11.44 -2.01
N VAL A 254 3.09 -11.11 -3.03
CA VAL A 254 2.72 -10.07 -4.01
C VAL A 254 2.21 -10.73 -5.26
N LEU A 255 1.11 -10.21 -5.78
CA LEU A 255 0.43 -10.69 -6.99
C LEU A 255 0.45 -9.60 -8.06
N ASP A 256 0.35 -10.03 -9.31
CA ASP A 256 0.01 -9.19 -10.45
C ASP A 256 -1.37 -9.60 -10.97
N ASP A 257 -2.39 -9.02 -10.38
CA ASP A 257 -3.78 -9.35 -10.69
C ASP A 257 -4.32 -8.63 -11.94
N LEU A 258 -3.47 -7.90 -12.64
CA LEU A 258 -3.73 -7.44 -13.99
C LEU A 258 -4.18 -8.61 -14.89
N PHE A 259 -3.50 -9.76 -14.79
CA PHE A 259 -3.86 -10.99 -15.53
C PHE A 259 -5.27 -11.52 -15.19
N MET A 260 -5.83 -11.10 -14.06
CA MET A 260 -7.18 -11.49 -13.61
C MET A 260 -8.22 -10.41 -13.91
N SER A 261 -7.81 -9.26 -14.44
CA SER A 261 -8.71 -8.15 -14.77
C SER A 261 -9.66 -8.51 -15.92
N ARG A 262 -10.85 -7.95 -15.86
CA ARG A 262 -11.82 -8.05 -16.97
C ARG A 262 -11.37 -7.34 -18.24
N GLN A 263 -10.40 -6.45 -18.14
CA GLN A 263 -9.88 -5.66 -19.25
C GLN A 263 -8.56 -6.21 -19.79
N TYR A 264 -8.00 -7.24 -19.12
CA TYR A 264 -6.70 -7.78 -19.49
C TYR A 264 -6.65 -8.31 -20.93
N ALA A 265 -5.57 -7.95 -21.61
CA ALA A 265 -5.14 -8.55 -22.86
C ALA A 265 -3.60 -8.74 -22.86
N THR A 266 -3.10 -9.64 -23.70
CA THR A 266 -1.67 -9.69 -24.01
C THR A 266 -1.26 -8.44 -24.81
N CYS A 267 0.01 -8.13 -24.90
CA CYS A 267 0.54 -7.06 -25.77
C CYS A 267 0.14 -7.21 -27.27
N GLY A 268 -0.34 -8.38 -27.67
CA GLY A 268 -0.91 -8.63 -28.99
C GLY A 268 -2.44 -8.48 -29.04
N GLY A 269 -3.07 -7.92 -28.00
CA GLY A 269 -4.51 -7.66 -27.93
C GLY A 269 -5.36 -8.94 -27.81
N LYS A 270 -4.81 -10.04 -27.27
CA LYS A 270 -5.51 -11.33 -27.13
C LYS A 270 -5.80 -11.62 -25.66
N ALA A 271 -6.94 -12.25 -25.41
CA ALA A 271 -7.20 -12.82 -24.08
C ALA A 271 -6.29 -14.04 -23.84
N ASP A 272 -5.76 -14.16 -22.63
CA ASP A 272 -5.00 -15.31 -22.16
C ASP A 272 -5.30 -15.54 -20.66
N GLU A 273 -5.89 -16.68 -20.33
CA GLU A 273 -6.24 -17.03 -18.96
C GLU A 273 -5.14 -17.84 -18.24
N ALA A 274 -4.12 -18.30 -18.98
CA ALA A 274 -3.09 -19.16 -18.42
C ALA A 274 -2.25 -18.48 -17.33
N PRO A 275 -1.81 -17.21 -17.45
CA PRO A 275 -1.07 -16.52 -16.40
C PRO A 275 -1.88 -16.39 -15.10
N ALA A 276 -3.17 -16.04 -15.19
CA ALA A 276 -4.05 -15.94 -14.03
C ALA A 276 -4.18 -17.30 -13.31
N ALA A 277 -4.43 -18.38 -14.06
CA ALA A 277 -4.53 -19.73 -13.49
C ALA A 277 -3.22 -20.18 -12.82
N ALA A 278 -2.06 -19.92 -13.43
CA ALA A 278 -0.75 -20.22 -12.87
C ALA A 278 -0.51 -19.47 -11.55
N GLN A 279 -0.88 -18.19 -11.51
CA GLN A 279 -0.72 -17.36 -10.32
C GLN A 279 -1.63 -17.81 -9.16
N ILE A 280 -2.88 -18.17 -9.42
CA ILE A 280 -3.79 -18.74 -8.41
C ILE A 280 -3.25 -20.06 -7.85
N ALA A 281 -2.72 -20.93 -8.69
CA ALA A 281 -2.09 -22.18 -8.25
C ALA A 281 -0.85 -21.90 -7.39
N TRP A 282 -0.01 -20.94 -7.79
CA TRP A 282 1.15 -20.50 -7.01
C TRP A 282 0.74 -19.91 -5.66
N LEU A 283 -0.25 -19.01 -5.63
CA LEU A 283 -0.78 -18.41 -4.39
C LEU A 283 -1.25 -19.50 -3.41
N THR A 284 -2.07 -20.44 -3.89
CA THR A 284 -2.56 -21.56 -3.08
C THR A 284 -1.41 -22.38 -2.50
N GLN A 285 -0.38 -22.67 -3.32
CA GLN A 285 0.83 -23.38 -2.85
C GLN A 285 1.58 -22.61 -1.76
N GLN A 286 1.73 -21.29 -1.88
CA GLN A 286 2.37 -20.45 -0.88
C GLN A 286 1.56 -20.41 0.43
N LEU A 287 0.25 -20.24 0.34
CA LEU A 287 -0.64 -20.22 1.51
C LEU A 287 -0.65 -21.57 2.24
N ASP A 288 -0.66 -22.68 1.50
CA ASP A 288 -0.51 -24.02 2.07
C ASP A 288 0.84 -24.22 2.76
N ALA A 289 1.91 -23.70 2.18
CA ALA A 289 3.24 -23.77 2.78
C ALA A 289 3.30 -22.94 4.08
N ALA A 290 2.78 -21.72 4.06
CA ALA A 290 2.70 -20.86 5.24
C ALA A 290 1.87 -21.49 6.37
N ARG A 291 0.70 -22.08 6.04
CA ARG A 291 -0.13 -22.79 7.02
C ARG A 291 0.61 -23.97 7.66
N ARG A 292 1.33 -24.77 6.88
CA ARG A 292 2.15 -25.87 7.41
C ARG A 292 3.35 -25.38 8.23
N GLY A 293 3.92 -24.24 7.86
CA GLY A 293 5.05 -23.61 8.54
C GLY A 293 4.66 -22.76 9.74
N HIS A 294 3.36 -22.61 10.02
CA HIS A 294 2.83 -21.66 11.02
C HIS A 294 3.31 -20.21 10.81
N GLU A 295 3.53 -19.82 9.55
CA GLU A 295 3.86 -18.48 9.17
C GLU A 295 2.57 -17.65 8.97
N LYS A 296 2.67 -16.35 9.23
CA LYS A 296 1.63 -15.39 8.88
C LYS A 296 1.88 -14.83 7.49
N VAL A 297 0.81 -14.39 6.84
CA VAL A 297 0.87 -13.91 5.46
C VAL A 297 0.20 -12.54 5.34
N TRP A 298 0.85 -11.65 4.62
CA TRP A 298 0.23 -10.50 4.00
C TRP A 298 0.13 -10.74 2.49
N VAL A 299 -1.02 -10.45 1.91
CA VAL A 299 -1.22 -10.50 0.46
C VAL A 299 -1.31 -9.08 -0.07
N MET A 300 -0.53 -8.76 -1.08
CA MET A 300 -0.60 -7.48 -1.76
C MET A 300 -0.85 -7.68 -3.25
N SER A 301 -1.77 -6.90 -3.79
CA SER A 301 -1.98 -6.74 -5.23
C SER A 301 -2.49 -5.34 -5.53
N HIS A 302 -2.88 -5.07 -6.78
CA HIS A 302 -3.33 -3.76 -7.20
C HIS A 302 -4.86 -3.68 -7.30
N ILE A 303 -5.47 -4.49 -8.15
CA ILE A 303 -6.90 -4.43 -8.50
C ILE A 303 -7.71 -5.19 -7.44
N PRO A 304 -8.64 -4.53 -6.71
CA PRO A 304 -9.37 -5.20 -5.63
C PRO A 304 -10.32 -6.27 -6.17
N PRO A 305 -10.51 -7.37 -5.43
CA PRO A 305 -11.56 -8.33 -5.76
C PRO A 305 -12.95 -7.73 -5.54
N GLY A 306 -13.94 -8.31 -6.21
CA GLY A 306 -15.34 -7.97 -5.99
C GLY A 306 -15.92 -6.95 -6.96
N VAL A 307 -17.00 -6.30 -6.52
CA VAL A 307 -17.77 -5.37 -7.34
C VAL A 307 -17.08 -4.02 -7.45
N ASN A 308 -17.08 -3.48 -8.68
CA ASN A 308 -16.79 -2.07 -8.93
C ASN A 308 -18.06 -1.24 -8.65
N PRO A 309 -18.14 -0.59 -7.48
CA PRO A 309 -19.36 0.10 -7.08
C PRO A 309 -19.69 1.31 -7.96
N TYR A 310 -18.68 1.97 -8.51
CA TYR A 310 -18.87 3.14 -9.38
C TYR A 310 -19.47 2.74 -10.72
N ALA A 311 -18.85 1.76 -11.39
CA ALA A 311 -19.38 1.28 -12.66
C ALA A 311 -20.74 0.60 -12.53
N THR A 312 -21.10 0.17 -11.31
CA THR A 312 -22.39 -0.45 -10.99
C THR A 312 -23.43 0.59 -10.60
N ALA A 313 -23.04 1.75 -10.05
CA ALA A 313 -23.95 2.78 -9.52
C ALA A 313 -25.04 3.19 -10.51
N THR A 314 -24.70 3.38 -11.77
CA THR A 314 -25.64 3.76 -12.83
C THR A 314 -26.61 2.64 -13.22
N LYS A 315 -26.35 1.41 -12.80
CA LYS A 315 -27.11 0.20 -13.16
C LYS A 315 -27.86 -0.41 -11.98
N VAL A 316 -27.86 0.25 -10.82
CA VAL A 316 -28.44 -0.32 -9.57
C VAL A 316 -29.90 -0.70 -9.74
N LEU A 317 -30.69 0.08 -10.44
CA LEU A 317 -32.11 -0.22 -10.69
C LEU A 317 -32.30 -1.48 -11.54
N ASP A 318 -31.34 -1.78 -12.43
CA ASP A 318 -31.41 -2.95 -13.30
C ASP A 318 -31.00 -4.23 -12.55
N LEU A 319 -30.23 -4.12 -11.46
CA LEU A 319 -29.76 -5.30 -10.70
C LEU A 319 -30.90 -6.16 -10.21
N CYS A 320 -31.94 -5.55 -9.68
CA CYS A 320 -33.10 -6.28 -9.13
C CYS A 320 -34.02 -6.82 -10.22
N SER A 321 -33.86 -6.37 -11.45
CA SER A 321 -34.57 -6.87 -12.64
C SER A 321 -33.76 -7.90 -13.44
N GLY A 322 -32.68 -8.45 -12.86
CA GLY A 322 -31.83 -9.47 -13.50
C GLY A 322 -30.53 -8.93 -14.13
N GLY A 323 -30.25 -7.64 -13.98
CA GLY A 323 -28.99 -7.04 -14.38
C GLY A 323 -27.79 -7.63 -13.60
N LYS A 324 -26.58 -7.46 -14.15
CA LYS A 324 -25.34 -7.92 -13.51
C LYS A 324 -24.51 -6.72 -13.04
N PRO A 325 -23.90 -6.77 -11.85
CA PRO A 325 -22.94 -5.77 -11.42
C PRO A 325 -21.70 -5.80 -12.31
N THR A 326 -20.97 -4.72 -12.34
CA THR A 326 -19.64 -4.67 -12.95
C THR A 326 -18.63 -5.15 -11.92
N MET A 327 -17.88 -6.19 -12.23
CA MET A 327 -16.80 -6.72 -11.38
C MET A 327 -15.48 -6.08 -11.79
N PHE A 328 -14.50 -5.99 -10.88
CA PHE A 328 -13.14 -5.61 -11.22
C PHE A 328 -12.41 -6.76 -11.95
N LEU A 329 -12.48 -7.95 -11.39
CA LEU A 329 -11.84 -9.16 -11.94
C LEU A 329 -12.81 -9.94 -12.84
N ASN A 330 -12.25 -10.81 -13.68
CA ASN A 330 -13.02 -11.64 -14.63
C ASN A 330 -13.66 -12.87 -13.97
N SER A 331 -13.18 -13.25 -12.77
CA SER A 331 -13.68 -14.40 -12.01
C SER A 331 -13.54 -14.18 -10.51
N GLU A 332 -14.15 -15.05 -9.72
CA GLU A 332 -14.05 -15.07 -8.27
C GLU A 332 -12.86 -15.93 -7.75
N ALA A 333 -11.97 -16.40 -8.65
CA ALA A 333 -10.89 -17.33 -8.30
C ALA A 333 -9.91 -16.75 -7.25
N LEU A 334 -9.57 -15.47 -7.33
CA LEU A 334 -8.70 -14.82 -6.34
C LEU A 334 -9.37 -14.70 -4.97
N PRO A 335 -10.56 -14.10 -4.83
CA PRO A 335 -11.24 -14.04 -3.53
C PRO A 335 -11.53 -15.43 -2.96
N ASP A 336 -11.91 -16.42 -3.76
CA ASP A 336 -12.14 -17.80 -3.32
C ASP A 336 -10.85 -18.46 -2.80
N ALA A 337 -9.73 -18.26 -3.50
CA ALA A 337 -8.44 -18.78 -3.07
C ALA A 337 -8.00 -18.17 -1.73
N MET A 338 -8.24 -16.88 -1.49
CA MET A 338 -7.88 -16.21 -0.24
C MET A 338 -8.83 -16.56 0.91
N ALA A 339 -10.14 -16.64 0.65
CA ALA A 339 -11.17 -16.86 1.66
C ALA A 339 -11.00 -18.16 2.45
N GLY A 340 -10.35 -19.17 1.88
CA GLY A 340 -10.01 -20.43 2.54
C GLY A 340 -8.85 -20.35 3.54
N TYR A 341 -8.18 -19.18 3.66
CA TYR A 341 -6.94 -19.00 4.42
C TYR A 341 -6.99 -17.83 5.43
N GLY A 342 -8.17 -17.46 5.91
CA GLY A 342 -8.31 -16.41 6.93
C GLY A 342 -7.61 -16.72 8.26
N ASP A 343 -7.19 -17.96 8.50
CA ASP A 343 -6.34 -18.35 9.63
C ASP A 343 -4.85 -18.05 9.41
N VAL A 344 -4.46 -17.77 8.18
CA VAL A 344 -3.06 -17.54 7.76
C VAL A 344 -2.86 -16.10 7.31
N ILE A 345 -3.83 -15.54 6.55
CA ILE A 345 -3.76 -14.19 6.00
C ILE A 345 -4.20 -13.18 7.05
N GLU A 346 -3.25 -12.42 7.59
CA GLU A 346 -3.51 -11.37 8.58
C GLU A 346 -3.97 -10.06 7.94
N LEU A 347 -3.53 -9.77 6.72
CA LEU A 347 -3.89 -8.55 6.00
C LEU A 347 -3.82 -8.79 4.49
N ALA A 348 -4.78 -8.22 3.76
CA ALA A 348 -4.70 -8.04 2.33
C ALA A 348 -4.68 -6.56 1.98
N ILE A 349 -3.85 -6.17 1.01
CA ILE A 349 -3.63 -4.77 0.60
C ILE A 349 -3.89 -4.68 -0.89
N PHE A 350 -4.78 -3.74 -1.26
CA PHE A 350 -5.14 -3.43 -2.64
C PHE A 350 -5.20 -1.91 -2.85
N ALA A 351 -5.46 -1.47 -4.10
CA ALA A 351 -5.46 -0.07 -4.49
C ALA A 351 -6.41 0.20 -5.67
N HIS A 352 -5.93 0.82 -6.77
CA HIS A 352 -6.63 0.97 -8.05
C HIS A 352 -7.81 1.96 -8.05
N THR A 353 -8.60 2.00 -6.99
CA THR A 353 -9.73 2.95 -6.90
C THR A 353 -9.27 4.37 -6.58
N HIS A 354 -8.03 4.53 -6.14
CA HIS A 354 -7.42 5.74 -5.58
C HIS A 354 -8.01 6.17 -4.23
N MET A 355 -8.97 5.41 -3.71
CA MET A 355 -9.70 5.75 -2.50
C MET A 355 -9.21 4.99 -1.29
N ASP A 356 -9.33 5.62 -0.15
CA ASP A 356 -9.06 4.99 1.14
C ASP A 356 -10.29 4.17 1.58
N GLU A 357 -10.21 2.84 1.38
CA GLU A 357 -11.32 1.94 1.64
C GLU A 357 -10.93 0.81 2.59
N LEU A 358 -11.95 0.17 3.17
CA LEU A 358 -11.83 -1.13 3.80
C LEU A 358 -12.84 -2.10 3.20
N ARG A 359 -12.46 -3.37 3.08
CA ARG A 359 -13.34 -4.46 2.63
C ARG A 359 -13.09 -5.72 3.43
N LEU A 360 -14.01 -6.65 3.39
CA LEU A 360 -13.90 -7.94 4.03
C LEU A 360 -14.18 -9.05 3.00
N LEU A 361 -13.20 -9.91 2.75
CA LEU A 361 -13.48 -11.18 2.12
C LEU A 361 -14.15 -12.09 3.13
N LYS A 362 -15.29 -12.67 2.73
CA LYS A 362 -16.03 -13.59 3.58
C LYS A 362 -15.23 -14.86 3.83
N PRO A 363 -15.26 -15.42 5.04
CA PRO A 363 -14.76 -16.76 5.29
C PRO A 363 -15.62 -17.79 4.55
N THR A 364 -15.00 -18.88 4.14
CA THR A 364 -15.71 -20.06 3.61
C THR A 364 -16.55 -20.77 4.70
N THR A 365 -16.21 -20.54 5.98
CA THR A 365 -16.96 -20.96 7.17
C THR A 365 -17.73 -19.78 7.74
N GLY A 366 -18.83 -19.99 8.43
CA GLY A 366 -19.72 -18.91 8.92
C GLY A 366 -19.14 -18.00 10.02
N ASP A 367 -17.87 -18.18 10.44
CA ASP A 367 -17.21 -17.34 11.44
C ASP A 367 -16.64 -16.06 10.78
N PRO A 368 -17.14 -14.86 11.13
CA PRO A 368 -16.61 -13.60 10.59
C PRO A 368 -15.12 -13.38 10.89
N ALA A 369 -14.62 -13.89 12.01
CA ALA A 369 -13.21 -13.78 12.39
C ALA A 369 -12.28 -14.59 11.49
N GLY A 370 -12.80 -15.57 10.75
CA GLY A 370 -12.06 -16.33 9.75
C GLY A 370 -11.99 -15.67 8.36
N GLY A 371 -12.53 -14.46 8.19
CA GLY A 371 -12.44 -13.69 6.97
C GLY A 371 -11.07 -13.04 6.79
N VAL A 372 -10.86 -12.36 5.64
CA VAL A 372 -9.65 -11.60 5.37
C VAL A 372 -9.99 -10.11 5.31
N ALA A 373 -9.36 -9.31 6.19
CA ALA A 373 -9.45 -7.86 6.14
C ALA A 373 -8.66 -7.32 4.96
N ILE A 374 -9.27 -6.44 4.18
CA ILE A 374 -8.63 -5.74 3.07
C ILE A 374 -8.52 -4.26 3.41
N LYS A 375 -7.29 -3.74 3.38
CA LYS A 375 -6.99 -2.31 3.36
C LYS A 375 -6.78 -1.86 1.92
N MET A 376 -7.60 -0.94 1.46
CA MET A 376 -7.36 -0.23 0.21
C MET A 376 -6.49 0.99 0.50
N VAL A 377 -5.43 1.15 -0.26
CA VAL A 377 -4.48 2.26 -0.08
C VAL A 377 -4.90 3.43 -0.96
N GLY A 378 -5.02 4.62 -0.38
CA GLY A 378 -5.28 5.84 -1.12
C GLY A 378 -4.09 6.23 -2.02
N SER A 379 -4.37 7.01 -3.04
CA SER A 379 -3.44 7.35 -4.13
C SER A 379 -2.63 8.61 -3.84
N ILE A 380 -1.38 8.65 -4.33
CA ILE A 380 -0.62 9.91 -4.47
C ILE A 380 -1.17 10.76 -5.62
N SER A 381 -1.64 10.13 -6.70
CA SER A 381 -2.29 10.87 -7.81
C SER A 381 -3.67 11.38 -7.42
N PRO A 382 -3.98 12.68 -7.66
CA PRO A 382 -5.30 13.25 -7.37
C PRO A 382 -6.31 13.06 -8.49
N VAL A 383 -5.99 12.30 -9.54
CA VAL A 383 -6.72 12.26 -10.81
C VAL A 383 -8.19 11.87 -10.69
N ASN A 384 -8.57 11.10 -9.66
CA ASN A 384 -9.94 10.67 -9.41
C ASN A 384 -10.72 11.59 -8.46
N GLY A 385 -10.17 12.78 -8.14
CA GLY A 385 -10.79 13.77 -7.26
C GLY A 385 -10.58 13.49 -5.76
N ASN A 386 -9.71 12.55 -5.43
CA ASN A 386 -9.18 12.32 -4.09
C ASN A 386 -8.07 13.33 -3.77
N ASN A 387 -7.82 13.60 -2.49
CA ASN A 387 -6.55 14.22 -2.10
C ASN A 387 -5.40 13.21 -2.22
N PRO A 388 -4.20 13.63 -2.65
CA PRO A 388 -3.00 12.81 -2.53
C PRO A 388 -2.80 12.31 -1.11
N SER A 389 -2.49 11.01 -0.96
CA SER A 389 -2.36 10.43 0.39
C SER A 389 -1.36 9.29 0.44
N PHE A 390 -0.81 9.06 1.66
CA PHE A 390 -0.08 7.86 2.03
C PHE A 390 -0.47 7.45 3.45
N THR A 391 -0.21 6.20 3.81
CA THR A 391 -0.59 5.62 5.10
C THR A 391 0.64 5.17 5.88
N VAL A 392 0.74 5.59 7.14
CA VAL A 392 1.73 5.10 8.11
C VAL A 392 1.03 4.10 9.02
N ALA A 393 1.43 2.84 8.93
CA ALA A 393 0.79 1.71 9.58
C ALA A 393 1.57 1.26 10.81
N GLU A 394 0.87 0.88 11.88
CA GLU A 394 1.43 0.24 13.07
C GLU A 394 1.06 -1.25 13.08
N VAL A 395 2.06 -2.11 13.06
CA VAL A 395 1.94 -3.56 12.97
C VAL A 395 2.41 -4.21 14.27
N ASP A 396 1.61 -5.10 14.82
CA ASP A 396 2.00 -5.90 15.99
C ASP A 396 3.11 -6.90 15.61
N ALA A 397 4.26 -6.78 16.24
CA ALA A 397 5.44 -7.57 15.92
C ALA A 397 5.28 -9.08 16.17
N ALA A 398 4.38 -9.48 17.08
CA ALA A 398 4.18 -10.88 17.43
C ALA A 398 3.13 -11.57 16.55
N THR A 399 2.10 -10.83 16.15
CA THR A 399 0.94 -11.37 15.41
C THR A 399 0.91 -10.97 13.94
N ALA A 400 1.71 -9.97 13.54
CA ALA A 400 1.67 -9.31 12.24
C ALA A 400 0.31 -8.66 11.90
N GLN A 401 -0.54 -8.42 12.88
CA GLN A 401 -1.81 -7.71 12.71
C GLN A 401 -1.58 -6.22 12.55
N LEU A 402 -2.33 -5.60 11.65
CA LEU A 402 -2.41 -4.15 11.55
C LEU A 402 -3.17 -3.61 12.78
N LYS A 403 -2.43 -2.97 13.69
CA LYS A 403 -2.98 -2.44 14.95
C LYS A 403 -3.68 -1.12 14.72
N ASP A 404 -3.02 -0.25 14.02
CA ASP A 404 -3.50 1.09 13.76
C ASP A 404 -2.87 1.63 12.48
N TYR A 405 -3.40 2.72 11.96
CA TYR A 405 -2.76 3.46 10.88
C TYR A 405 -3.21 4.91 10.86
N ARG A 406 -2.31 5.77 10.43
CA ARG A 406 -2.55 7.19 10.20
C ARG A 406 -2.48 7.48 8.71
N VAL A 407 -3.42 8.28 8.22
CA VAL A 407 -3.43 8.71 6.82
C VAL A 407 -2.99 10.16 6.74
N PHE A 408 -1.99 10.43 5.92
CA PHE A 408 -1.47 11.75 5.64
C PHE A 408 -1.95 12.21 4.27
N VAL A 409 -2.40 13.46 4.16
CA VAL A 409 -3.02 14.01 2.96
C VAL A 409 -2.47 15.38 2.58
N ALA A 410 -2.44 15.64 1.28
CA ALA A 410 -2.20 16.96 0.73
C ALA A 410 -3.51 17.63 0.35
N SER A 411 -4.22 18.20 1.30
CA SER A 411 -5.59 18.74 1.15
C SER A 411 -5.69 19.93 0.20
N ASN A 412 -4.58 20.56 -0.19
CA ASN A 412 -4.54 21.68 -1.12
C ASN A 412 -4.30 21.26 -2.60
N GLN A 413 -4.35 19.95 -2.91
CA GLN A 413 -4.10 19.45 -4.27
C GLN A 413 -5.36 19.06 -5.04
N THR A 414 -6.54 19.12 -4.41
CA THR A 414 -7.82 18.88 -5.07
C THR A 414 -8.67 20.15 -5.01
N GLY A 415 -9.08 20.64 -6.16
CA GLY A 415 -9.89 21.83 -6.27
C GLY A 415 -9.61 22.59 -7.56
N PRO A 416 -10.36 23.63 -7.89
CA PRO A 416 -10.18 24.38 -9.12
C PRO A 416 -8.80 25.03 -9.28
N ASP A 417 -8.10 25.23 -8.17
CA ASP A 417 -6.76 25.86 -8.15
C ASP A 417 -5.62 24.82 -8.10
N ALA A 418 -5.92 23.54 -7.90
CA ALA A 418 -4.91 22.51 -7.72
C ALA A 418 -4.01 22.30 -8.96
N SER A 419 -4.56 22.49 -10.16
CA SER A 419 -3.81 22.40 -11.42
C SER A 419 -2.93 23.61 -11.71
N ALA A 420 -3.25 24.77 -11.12
CA ALA A 420 -2.55 26.04 -11.38
C ALA A 420 -1.35 26.25 -10.44
N ASN A 421 -1.34 25.62 -9.29
CA ASN A 421 -0.44 25.94 -8.18
C ASN A 421 0.53 24.82 -7.80
N SER A 422 1.05 24.06 -8.76
CA SER A 422 2.10 23.08 -8.49
C SER A 422 3.36 23.66 -7.78
N ASN A 423 3.46 24.99 -7.68
CA ASN A 423 4.54 25.70 -6.98
C ASN A 423 4.12 26.34 -5.64
N ALA A 424 2.85 26.35 -5.27
CA ALA A 424 2.40 26.84 -3.97
C ALA A 424 2.50 25.69 -2.97
N GLY A 425 3.64 25.51 -2.35
CA GLY A 425 4.03 24.50 -1.36
C GLY A 425 2.93 23.53 -0.95
N THR A 426 2.97 22.32 -1.48
CA THR A 426 2.07 21.24 -1.08
C THR A 426 2.21 21.01 0.42
N GLN A 427 1.11 21.04 1.14
CA GLN A 427 1.10 20.85 2.59
C GLN A 427 0.52 19.49 2.93
N TRP A 428 1.31 18.66 3.57
CA TRP A 428 0.91 17.35 4.07
C TRP A 428 0.53 17.46 5.54
N THR A 429 -0.57 16.84 5.92
CA THR A 429 -1.08 16.80 7.29
C THR A 429 -1.72 15.44 7.56
N GLU A 430 -1.66 14.98 8.80
CA GLU A 430 -2.45 13.84 9.23
C GLU A 430 -3.94 14.17 9.09
N GLU A 431 -4.68 13.33 8.37
CA GLU A 431 -6.13 13.47 8.20
C GLU A 431 -6.85 12.75 9.34
N TYR A 432 -6.47 11.50 9.60
CA TYR A 432 -7.08 10.69 10.65
C TYR A 432 -6.19 9.52 11.07
N ASP A 433 -6.49 9.03 12.24
CA ASP A 433 -6.03 7.81 12.87
C ASP A 433 -7.19 6.81 12.93
N PHE A 434 -6.96 5.54 12.54
CA PHE A 434 -8.02 4.54 12.45
C PHE A 434 -8.68 4.27 13.80
N ALA A 435 -7.87 4.05 14.85
CA ALA A 435 -8.40 3.73 16.18
C ALA A 435 -9.27 4.85 16.74
N GLN A 436 -8.92 6.12 16.48
CA GLN A 436 -9.73 7.26 16.90
C GLN A 436 -10.99 7.42 16.06
N ALA A 437 -10.88 7.26 14.73
CA ALA A 437 -12.00 7.49 13.79
C ALA A 437 -13.12 6.47 13.98
N TYR A 438 -12.76 5.21 14.21
CA TYR A 438 -13.72 4.10 14.29
C TYR A 438 -13.93 3.55 15.71
N LYS A 439 -13.12 3.96 16.68
CA LYS A 439 -13.15 3.48 18.08
C LYS A 439 -12.84 1.99 18.20
N GLU A 440 -11.97 1.50 17.33
CA GLU A 440 -11.59 0.10 17.24
C GLU A 440 -10.12 -0.10 17.64
N PRO A 441 -9.78 -1.19 18.34
CA PRO A 441 -8.43 -1.41 18.86
C PRO A 441 -7.42 -1.94 17.84
N ALA A 442 -7.88 -2.45 16.69
CA ALA A 442 -7.05 -2.99 15.63
C ALA A 442 -7.86 -3.18 14.34
N PHE A 443 -7.16 -3.15 13.19
CA PHE A 443 -7.72 -3.44 11.88
C PHE A 443 -7.65 -4.95 11.59
N THR A 444 -8.62 -5.69 12.09
CA THR A 444 -8.72 -7.16 11.92
C THR A 444 -9.95 -7.54 11.10
N ALA A 445 -10.02 -8.80 10.64
CA ALA A 445 -11.20 -9.31 9.94
C ALA A 445 -12.48 -9.17 10.79
N ALA A 446 -12.40 -9.42 12.10
CA ALA A 446 -13.53 -9.25 13.01
C ALA A 446 -13.97 -7.79 13.10
N THR A 447 -13.03 -6.87 13.32
CA THR A 447 -13.30 -5.43 13.39
C THR A 447 -13.89 -4.89 12.09
N VAL A 448 -13.31 -5.27 10.95
CA VAL A 448 -13.86 -4.88 9.64
C VAL A 448 -15.25 -5.45 9.41
N ALA A 449 -15.52 -6.69 9.87
CA ALA A 449 -16.84 -7.29 9.79
C ALA A 449 -17.90 -6.49 10.58
N ASP A 450 -17.54 -6.07 11.81
CA ASP A 450 -18.42 -5.27 12.67
C ASP A 450 -18.67 -3.88 12.09
N LEU A 451 -17.65 -3.21 11.57
CA LEU A 451 -17.77 -1.91 10.89
C LEU A 451 -18.70 -2.01 9.67
N VAL A 452 -18.46 -3.00 8.78
CA VAL A 452 -19.30 -3.19 7.58
C VAL A 452 -20.74 -3.54 7.95
N ALA A 453 -20.96 -4.33 9.00
CA ALA A 453 -22.30 -4.61 9.51
C ALA A 453 -22.97 -3.35 10.05
N GLY A 454 -22.23 -2.51 10.78
CA GLY A 454 -22.68 -1.21 11.27
C GLY A 454 -23.07 -0.24 10.14
N PHE A 455 -22.22 -0.14 9.11
CA PHE A 455 -22.51 0.67 7.91
C PHE A 455 -23.80 0.22 7.20
N LYS A 456 -23.98 -1.10 7.06
CA LYS A 456 -25.20 -1.64 6.44
C LYS A 456 -26.44 -1.40 7.29
N ALA A 457 -26.33 -1.42 8.61
CA ALA A 457 -27.41 -1.14 9.54
C ALA A 457 -27.78 0.35 9.65
N ASP A 458 -26.97 1.24 9.04
CA ASP A 458 -27.15 2.69 9.02
C ASP A 458 -27.46 3.20 7.60
N PRO A 459 -28.68 3.00 7.09
CA PRO A 459 -29.05 3.32 5.71
C PRO A 459 -28.95 4.79 5.35
N THR A 460 -28.96 5.67 6.32
CA THR A 460 -28.88 7.12 6.14
C THR A 460 -27.50 7.69 6.45
N ALA A 461 -26.53 6.82 6.77
CA ALA A 461 -25.16 7.19 7.08
C ALA A 461 -25.04 8.26 8.19
N GLN A 462 -25.84 8.14 9.27
CA GLN A 462 -25.86 9.14 10.34
C GLN A 462 -24.94 8.77 11.52
N SER A 463 -24.50 7.52 11.64
CA SER A 463 -23.56 7.13 12.69
C SER A 463 -22.21 7.82 12.53
N SER A 464 -21.49 7.99 13.64
CA SER A 464 -20.15 8.58 13.61
C SER A 464 -19.18 7.78 12.74
N ALA A 465 -19.26 6.44 12.75
CA ALA A 465 -18.44 5.57 11.94
C ALA A 465 -18.74 5.72 10.44
N SER A 466 -20.03 5.74 10.03
CA SER A 466 -20.42 5.98 8.65
C SER A 466 -19.98 7.35 8.14
N GLN A 467 -20.13 8.38 8.98
CA GLN A 467 -19.70 9.73 8.63
C GLN A 467 -18.19 9.86 8.53
N SER A 468 -17.44 9.17 9.41
CA SER A 468 -15.98 9.09 9.31
C SER A 468 -15.56 8.39 8.02
N TYR A 469 -16.17 7.24 7.70
CA TYR A 469 -15.87 6.50 6.48
C TYR A 469 -16.10 7.34 5.22
N ILE A 470 -17.28 8.00 5.12
CA ILE A 470 -17.62 8.85 3.98
C ILE A 470 -16.64 10.02 3.84
N ARG A 471 -16.24 10.65 4.95
CA ARG A 471 -15.27 11.76 4.93
C ARG A 471 -13.89 11.30 4.47
N ASN A 472 -13.39 10.19 5.03
CA ASN A 472 -12.03 9.70 4.82
C ASN A 472 -11.86 8.99 3.47
N TYR A 473 -12.95 8.53 2.84
CA TYR A 473 -12.97 7.76 1.60
C TYR A 473 -12.16 8.38 0.46
N GLY A 474 -12.28 9.68 0.23
CA GLY A 474 -11.50 10.41 -0.77
C GLY A 474 -10.34 11.18 -0.16
N SER A 475 -9.80 10.71 0.96
CA SER A 475 -8.74 11.39 1.69
C SER A 475 -9.10 12.86 1.98
N GLY A 476 -10.30 13.08 2.54
CA GLY A 476 -10.80 14.40 2.91
C GLY A 476 -11.20 15.35 1.75
N SER A 477 -11.14 14.90 0.50
CA SER A 477 -11.37 15.75 -0.69
C SER A 477 -12.82 16.20 -0.89
N GLY A 478 -13.78 15.65 -0.16
CA GLY A 478 -15.21 15.87 -0.43
C GLY A 478 -15.74 15.11 -1.66
N GLY A 479 -14.93 14.37 -2.40
CA GLY A 479 -15.31 13.43 -3.47
C GLY A 479 -16.22 12.31 -2.97
N ALA A 480 -16.26 12.10 -1.67
CA ALA A 480 -17.17 11.27 -0.90
C ALA A 480 -18.68 11.54 -1.12
N ARG A 481 -19.07 12.67 -1.73
CA ARG A 481 -20.46 12.93 -2.09
C ARG A 481 -21.04 11.81 -2.98
N ALA A 482 -20.23 11.20 -3.80
CA ALA A 482 -20.67 10.12 -4.68
C ALA A 482 -21.09 8.87 -3.91
N ILE A 483 -20.30 8.43 -2.90
CA ILE A 483 -20.68 7.26 -2.09
C ILE A 483 -21.83 7.57 -1.12
N GLY A 484 -21.95 8.80 -0.61
CA GLY A 484 -23.08 9.21 0.23
C GLY A 484 -24.41 9.08 -0.49
N ALA A 485 -24.49 9.46 -1.75
CA ALA A 485 -25.70 9.31 -2.59
C ALA A 485 -25.99 7.84 -2.95
N PHE A 486 -25.00 6.95 -2.85
CA PHE A 486 -25.06 5.55 -3.23
C PHE A 486 -24.82 4.61 -2.04
N TRP A 487 -24.91 5.12 -0.83
CA TRP A 487 -24.44 4.50 0.40
C TRP A 487 -24.92 3.05 0.60
N GLN A 488 -26.22 2.81 0.49
CA GLN A 488 -26.79 1.47 0.73
C GLN A 488 -26.24 0.39 -0.23
N PRO A 489 -26.26 0.58 -1.56
CA PRO A 489 -25.61 -0.36 -2.47
C PRO A 489 -24.10 -0.45 -2.26
N TYR A 490 -23.45 0.66 -1.92
CA TYR A 490 -22.01 0.69 -1.67
C TYR A 490 -21.62 -0.21 -0.49
N THR A 491 -22.35 -0.15 0.65
CA THR A 491 -22.06 -1.00 1.80
C THR A 491 -22.20 -2.49 1.50
N CYS A 492 -23.02 -2.86 0.51
CA CYS A 492 -23.09 -4.24 0.03
C CYS A 492 -21.79 -4.68 -0.65
N ALA A 493 -21.08 -3.79 -1.35
CA ALA A 493 -19.81 -4.10 -2.02
C ALA A 493 -18.66 -4.35 -1.04
N LEU A 494 -18.73 -3.81 0.18
CA LEU A 494 -17.66 -3.93 1.17
C LEU A 494 -17.50 -5.36 1.71
N ARG A 495 -18.50 -6.23 1.52
CA ARG A 495 -18.50 -7.60 2.06
C ARG A 495 -18.93 -8.67 1.06
N ASN A 496 -19.45 -8.30 -0.09
CA ASN A 496 -19.94 -9.26 -1.08
C ASN A 496 -19.09 -9.17 -2.34
N ASP A 497 -18.13 -10.04 -2.40
CA ASP A 497 -17.12 -10.14 -3.47
C ASP A 497 -17.69 -10.80 -4.72
N GLY A 498 -18.76 -11.64 -4.60
CA GLY A 498 -19.41 -12.28 -5.72
C GLY A 498 -20.60 -11.47 -6.24
N ALA A 499 -20.83 -11.55 -7.56
CA ALA A 499 -21.89 -10.83 -8.25
C ALA A 499 -23.30 -11.15 -7.72
N ASP A 500 -23.60 -12.41 -7.45
CA ASP A 500 -24.90 -12.86 -6.95
C ASP A 500 -25.13 -12.48 -5.49
N ALA A 501 -24.09 -12.57 -4.65
CA ALA A 501 -24.14 -12.15 -3.26
C ALA A 501 -24.38 -10.64 -3.14
N PHE A 502 -23.68 -9.85 -3.94
CA PHE A 502 -23.89 -8.40 -4.01
C PHE A 502 -25.30 -8.04 -4.45
N ARG A 503 -25.78 -8.64 -5.57
CA ARG A 503 -27.15 -8.42 -6.06
C ARG A 503 -28.20 -8.76 -5.00
N SER A 504 -28.04 -9.91 -4.33
CA SER A 504 -28.95 -10.32 -3.24
C SER A 504 -28.98 -9.31 -2.10
N CYS A 505 -27.82 -8.78 -1.70
CA CYS A 505 -27.71 -7.75 -0.67
C CYS A 505 -28.45 -6.45 -1.04
N VAL A 506 -28.23 -5.96 -2.26
CA VAL A 506 -28.85 -4.72 -2.75
C VAL A 506 -30.36 -4.87 -2.87
N CYS A 507 -30.85 -5.98 -3.41
CA CYS A 507 -32.27 -6.17 -3.70
C CYS A 507 -33.12 -6.55 -2.49
N GLN A 508 -32.53 -7.13 -1.44
CA GLN A 508 -33.25 -7.38 -0.18
C GLN A 508 -33.54 -6.10 0.63
N GLY A 509 -32.76 -5.05 0.45
CA GLY A 509 -32.99 -3.75 1.09
C GLY A 509 -34.01 -2.85 0.37
N SER A 510 -34.55 -3.31 -0.75
CA SER A 510 -35.50 -2.54 -1.61
C SER A 510 -36.96 -2.98 -1.46
N GLN A 511 -37.30 -3.85 -0.46
CA GLN A 511 -38.68 -4.29 -0.16
C GLN A 511 -39.21 -3.51 1.10
#